data_063859297d989933bd61cba315cfcc89
#
_entry.id   063859297d989933bd61cba315cfcc89
#
_cell.length_a   1.000
_cell.length_b   1.000
_cell.length_c   1.000
_cell.angle_alpha   90.00
_cell.angle_beta   90.00
_cell.angle_gamma   90.00
#
_symmetry.space_group_name_H-M   'P 1'
#
loop_
_entity.id
_entity.type
_entity.pdbx_description
1 polymer ?
#
loop_
_entity_poly.entity_id
_entity_poly.type
_entity_poly.pdbx_seq_one_letter_code
_entity_poly.pdbx_strand_id
1 'polypeptide(L)'
;MDERLLEKMTGLLSSLHQEIRLVDSQGDSLIPRENVSFYLPGGMRAGEVRESKGYLFMRLDMPEAPSLLCPMSDRAEDMLRLAAGAMEAFSQLHPDDNGQTGAWRRLLTEDMSDDEKNMLVTEHRIGTQQPRCVILLRLHSLRQNAYELLFPLLPLEKEDMLIALDASSVALIKALEDVKKLDEAKEYALAVQETVREESSLSVSCGIGDVSPTPEGLRQSFMQAQRAMEIGPQYLPEESVYVWHDMLLPRFLSEIPEEKAQYYHNLVFNKKTSRLLTDEMLDTIDMFLQKDLNLSDTARHLYIHRNTLVYRLDKVQRLAGLDVRKFSDAFLFKLMYDLKYNIKNKGKRS
;
A
#
# COMPACT_ATOMS: atom_id res chain seq x y z
N MET A 1 -15.20 -17.45 -18.13
CA MET A 1 -14.42 -17.19 -16.90
C MET A 1 -12.94 -17.26 -17.22
N ASP A 2 -12.12 -16.28 -16.75
CA ASP A 2 -10.71 -16.13 -17.10
C ASP A 2 -9.85 -17.30 -16.58
N GLU A 3 -8.85 -17.72 -17.36
CA GLU A 3 -7.99 -18.88 -17.07
C GLU A 3 -7.15 -18.68 -15.81
N ARG A 4 -6.66 -17.44 -15.58
CA ARG A 4 -5.92 -17.07 -14.36
C ARG A 4 -6.79 -17.06 -13.10
N LEU A 5 -8.04 -16.60 -13.23
CA LEU A 5 -9.01 -16.64 -12.13
C LEU A 5 -9.29 -18.09 -11.73
N LEU A 6 -9.45 -18.97 -12.73
CA LEU A 6 -9.62 -20.41 -12.52
C LEU A 6 -8.39 -21.05 -11.84
N GLU A 7 -7.17 -20.68 -12.22
CA GLU A 7 -5.94 -21.19 -11.62
C GLU A 7 -5.82 -20.82 -10.13
N LYS A 8 -6.13 -19.56 -9.79
CA LYS A 8 -6.13 -19.09 -8.40
C LYS A 8 -7.26 -19.72 -7.58
N MET A 9 -8.45 -19.85 -8.15
CA MET A 9 -9.57 -20.56 -7.54
C MET A 9 -9.27 -22.05 -7.32
N THR A 10 -8.52 -22.67 -8.23
CA THR A 10 -8.02 -24.04 -8.06
C THR A 10 -7.12 -24.16 -6.83
N GLY A 11 -6.21 -23.21 -6.62
CA GLY A 11 -5.36 -23.16 -5.42
C GLY A 11 -6.20 -23.05 -4.14
N LEU A 12 -7.22 -22.20 -4.14
CA LEU A 12 -8.10 -21.98 -2.99
C LEU A 12 -8.94 -23.25 -2.68
N LEU A 13 -9.57 -23.85 -3.68
CA LEU A 13 -10.36 -25.08 -3.50
C LEU A 13 -9.49 -26.27 -3.06
N SER A 14 -8.27 -26.38 -3.59
CA SER A 14 -7.31 -27.43 -3.20
C SER A 14 -6.89 -27.33 -1.73
N SER A 15 -6.89 -26.13 -1.15
CA SER A 15 -6.53 -25.90 0.27
C SER A 15 -7.63 -26.35 1.24
N LEU A 16 -8.87 -26.54 0.79
CA LEU A 16 -10.02 -26.84 1.64
C LEU A 16 -10.17 -28.34 2.01
N HIS A 17 -9.27 -29.22 1.55
CA HIS A 17 -9.24 -30.66 1.89
C HIS A 17 -10.56 -31.42 1.67
N GLN A 18 -11.46 -30.91 0.83
CA GLN A 18 -12.73 -31.56 0.45
C GLN A 18 -12.91 -31.53 -1.07
N GLU A 19 -13.71 -32.46 -1.59
CA GLU A 19 -14.05 -32.52 -3.01
C GLU A 19 -15.07 -31.45 -3.40
N ILE A 20 -14.66 -30.17 -3.30
CA ILE A 20 -15.47 -29.04 -3.80
C ILE A 20 -15.12 -28.84 -5.27
N ARG A 21 -16.14 -28.74 -6.12
CA ARG A 21 -16.00 -28.51 -7.55
C ARG A 21 -16.67 -27.20 -7.94
N LEU A 22 -16.10 -26.56 -8.94
CA LEU A 22 -16.72 -25.42 -9.61
C LEU A 22 -17.22 -25.85 -10.98
N VAL A 23 -18.46 -25.52 -11.29
CA VAL A 23 -19.08 -25.82 -12.59
C VAL A 23 -19.66 -24.55 -13.21
N ASP A 24 -19.74 -24.51 -14.52
CA ASP A 24 -20.36 -23.41 -15.24
C ASP A 24 -21.90 -23.42 -15.16
N SER A 25 -22.54 -22.50 -15.84
CA SER A 25 -24.02 -22.40 -15.89
C SER A 25 -24.72 -23.57 -16.62
N GLN A 26 -23.96 -24.39 -17.34
CA GLN A 26 -24.45 -25.60 -18.01
C GLN A 26 -24.19 -26.86 -17.17
N GLY A 27 -23.40 -26.76 -16.12
CA GLY A 27 -23.01 -27.85 -15.24
C GLY A 27 -21.69 -28.53 -15.63
N ASP A 28 -20.95 -27.99 -16.57
CA ASP A 28 -19.67 -28.52 -16.98
C ASP A 28 -18.56 -28.16 -15.97
N SER A 29 -17.71 -29.14 -15.64
CA SER A 29 -16.68 -28.95 -14.60
C SER A 29 -15.60 -28.00 -15.05
N LEU A 30 -15.44 -26.89 -14.31
CA LEU A 30 -14.41 -25.89 -14.49
C LEU A 30 -13.19 -26.17 -13.57
N ILE A 31 -13.45 -26.64 -12.35
CA ILE A 31 -12.43 -27.01 -11.35
C ILE A 31 -12.90 -28.27 -10.60
N PRO A 32 -12.14 -29.37 -10.64
CA PRO A 32 -11.01 -29.60 -11.56
C PRO A 32 -11.49 -29.65 -13.02
N ARG A 33 -10.59 -29.33 -13.96
CA ARG A 33 -10.91 -29.42 -15.40
C ARG A 33 -11.02 -30.90 -15.81
N GLU A 34 -12.23 -31.39 -15.78
CA GLU A 34 -12.58 -32.76 -16.17
C GLU A 34 -13.74 -32.72 -17.18
N ASN A 35 -13.78 -33.69 -18.06
CA ASN A 35 -14.88 -33.81 -19.04
C ASN A 35 -16.10 -34.49 -18.38
N VAL A 36 -16.59 -33.84 -17.29
CA VAL A 36 -17.73 -34.31 -16.50
C VAL A 36 -18.74 -33.17 -16.36
N SER A 37 -20.00 -33.50 -16.60
CA SER A 37 -21.11 -32.54 -16.45
C SER A 37 -22.04 -32.98 -15.32
N PHE A 38 -22.50 -32.01 -14.52
CA PHE A 38 -23.42 -32.21 -13.40
C PHE A 38 -24.78 -31.61 -13.72
N TYR A 39 -25.84 -32.28 -13.30
CA TYR A 39 -27.18 -31.77 -13.48
C TYR A 39 -27.50 -30.71 -12.44
N LEU A 40 -27.53 -29.44 -12.87
CA LEU A 40 -27.82 -28.31 -12.01
C LEU A 40 -29.32 -28.25 -11.63
N PRO A 41 -29.67 -28.00 -10.37
CA PRO A 41 -31.02 -27.68 -9.96
C PRO A 41 -31.55 -26.42 -10.67
N GLY A 42 -32.72 -26.51 -11.32
CA GLY A 42 -33.29 -25.37 -12.06
C GLY A 42 -33.70 -24.21 -11.13
N GLY A 43 -33.57 -22.97 -11.62
CA GLY A 43 -34.12 -21.76 -10.98
C GLY A 43 -33.42 -21.36 -9.66
N MET A 44 -32.15 -21.71 -9.44
CA MET A 44 -31.38 -21.28 -8.26
C MET A 44 -31.06 -19.80 -8.33
N ARG A 45 -31.20 -19.11 -7.20
CA ARG A 45 -30.75 -17.72 -7.03
C ARG A 45 -29.30 -17.72 -6.51
N ALA A 46 -28.60 -16.60 -6.69
CA ALA A 46 -27.29 -16.39 -6.08
C ALA A 46 -27.34 -16.59 -4.56
N GLY A 47 -26.37 -17.29 -3.99
CA GLY A 47 -26.32 -17.65 -2.57
C GLY A 47 -27.27 -18.77 -2.13
N GLU A 48 -28.14 -19.29 -3.02
CA GLU A 48 -29.07 -20.36 -2.70
C GLU A 48 -28.37 -21.71 -2.75
N VAL A 49 -28.62 -22.53 -1.72
CA VAL A 49 -28.12 -23.91 -1.61
C VAL A 49 -29.24 -24.88 -1.92
N ARG A 50 -29.02 -25.84 -2.83
CA ARG A 50 -29.97 -26.90 -3.17
C ARG A 50 -29.30 -28.26 -3.28
N GLU A 51 -30.03 -29.30 -2.86
CA GLU A 51 -29.61 -30.67 -3.04
C GLU A 51 -30.11 -31.22 -4.39
N SER A 52 -29.25 -31.95 -5.09
CA SER A 52 -29.57 -32.71 -6.28
C SER A 52 -28.66 -33.93 -6.45
N LYS A 53 -29.23 -35.11 -6.63
CA LYS A 53 -28.49 -36.37 -6.93
C LYS A 53 -27.31 -36.69 -6.02
N GLY A 54 -27.44 -36.41 -4.70
CA GLY A 54 -26.40 -36.70 -3.70
C GLY A 54 -25.31 -35.62 -3.60
N TYR A 55 -25.48 -34.50 -4.26
CA TYR A 55 -24.61 -33.34 -4.16
C TYR A 55 -25.39 -32.14 -3.64
N LEU A 56 -24.69 -31.29 -2.92
CA LEU A 56 -25.14 -29.96 -2.54
C LEU A 56 -24.59 -28.94 -3.53
N PHE A 57 -25.45 -28.10 -4.07
CA PHE A 57 -25.09 -27.04 -5.03
C PHE A 57 -25.30 -25.68 -4.41
N MET A 58 -24.40 -24.73 -4.67
CA MET A 58 -24.54 -23.32 -4.31
C MET A 58 -24.21 -22.45 -5.50
N ARG A 59 -25.15 -21.59 -5.92
CA ARG A 59 -24.94 -20.64 -7.02
C ARG A 59 -24.18 -19.44 -6.52
N LEU A 60 -23.09 -19.06 -7.20
CA LEU A 60 -22.28 -17.91 -6.89
C LEU A 60 -22.87 -16.61 -7.47
N ASP A 61 -22.66 -15.51 -6.76
CA ASP A 61 -22.97 -14.15 -7.25
C ASP A 61 -21.78 -13.61 -8.04
N MET A 62 -21.59 -14.18 -9.22
CA MET A 62 -20.45 -13.89 -10.10
C MET A 62 -20.91 -13.83 -11.57
N PRO A 63 -20.15 -13.13 -12.46
CA PRO A 63 -20.37 -13.19 -13.90
C PRO A 63 -20.46 -14.64 -14.40
N GLU A 64 -21.33 -14.89 -15.40
CA GLU A 64 -21.63 -16.23 -15.93
C GLU A 64 -22.31 -17.19 -14.93
N ALA A 65 -22.55 -16.73 -13.70
CA ALA A 65 -23.28 -17.41 -12.64
C ALA A 65 -22.86 -18.88 -12.43
N PRO A 66 -21.57 -19.17 -12.18
CA PRO A 66 -21.10 -20.52 -11.92
C PRO A 66 -21.66 -21.04 -10.60
N SER A 67 -21.55 -22.37 -10.38
CA SER A 67 -22.01 -22.98 -9.14
C SER A 67 -20.90 -23.82 -8.50
N LEU A 68 -20.84 -23.78 -7.19
CA LEU A 68 -20.06 -24.74 -6.40
C LEU A 68 -20.90 -25.97 -6.12
N LEU A 69 -20.26 -27.11 -6.07
CA LEU A 69 -20.89 -28.35 -5.62
C LEU A 69 -19.90 -29.19 -4.79
N CYS A 70 -20.45 -29.94 -3.84
CA CYS A 70 -19.71 -30.96 -3.09
C CYS A 70 -20.63 -32.15 -2.76
N PRO A 71 -20.08 -33.34 -2.50
CA PRO A 71 -20.84 -34.47 -1.98
C PRO A 71 -21.51 -34.12 -0.66
N MET A 72 -22.69 -34.71 -0.41
CA MET A 72 -23.44 -34.52 0.83
C MET A 72 -22.63 -34.97 2.05
N SER A 73 -22.50 -34.09 3.03
CA SER A 73 -21.90 -34.37 4.34
C SER A 73 -22.46 -33.40 5.39
N ASP A 74 -22.30 -33.71 6.69
CA ASP A 74 -22.79 -32.85 7.78
C ASP A 74 -22.25 -31.41 7.77
N ARG A 75 -21.13 -31.16 7.07
CA ARG A 75 -20.53 -29.83 6.96
C ARG A 75 -20.51 -29.28 5.53
N ALA A 76 -21.17 -29.94 4.61
CA ALA A 76 -21.14 -29.59 3.18
C ALA A 76 -21.65 -28.15 2.92
N GLU A 77 -22.74 -27.76 3.57
CA GLU A 77 -23.32 -26.42 3.42
C GLU A 77 -22.39 -25.32 3.96
N ASP A 78 -21.82 -25.50 5.15
CA ASP A 78 -20.89 -24.51 5.75
C ASP A 78 -19.64 -24.34 4.88
N MET A 79 -19.12 -25.45 4.32
CA MET A 79 -17.97 -25.42 3.45
C MET A 79 -18.26 -24.75 2.10
N LEU A 80 -19.43 -24.99 1.52
CA LEU A 80 -19.86 -24.29 0.29
C LEU A 80 -20.01 -22.80 0.53
N ARG A 81 -20.61 -22.40 1.64
CA ARG A 81 -20.75 -20.98 2.01
C ARG A 81 -19.40 -20.29 2.24
N LEU A 82 -18.47 -20.97 2.90
CA LEU A 82 -17.11 -20.47 3.10
C LEU A 82 -16.36 -20.33 1.77
N ALA A 83 -16.41 -21.36 0.93
CA ALA A 83 -15.77 -21.35 -0.37
C ALA A 83 -16.40 -20.28 -1.30
N ALA A 84 -17.74 -20.16 -1.30
CA ALA A 84 -18.44 -19.16 -2.07
C ALA A 84 -18.06 -17.74 -1.64
N GLY A 85 -18.11 -17.44 -0.35
CA GLY A 85 -17.70 -16.13 0.16
C GLY A 85 -16.25 -15.76 -0.17
N ALA A 86 -15.33 -16.73 -0.10
CA ALA A 86 -13.94 -16.52 -0.49
C ALA A 86 -13.80 -16.29 -2.00
N MET A 87 -14.52 -17.04 -2.85
CA MET A 87 -14.49 -16.88 -4.30
C MET A 87 -15.15 -15.59 -4.79
N GLU A 88 -16.29 -15.23 -4.20
CA GLU A 88 -17.00 -13.98 -4.50
C GLU A 88 -16.16 -12.78 -4.07
N ALA A 89 -15.59 -12.79 -2.86
CA ALA A 89 -14.67 -11.74 -2.41
C ALA A 89 -13.45 -11.64 -3.33
N PHE A 90 -12.91 -12.78 -3.78
CA PHE A 90 -11.78 -12.82 -4.70
C PHE A 90 -12.15 -12.27 -6.10
N SER A 91 -13.35 -12.56 -6.59
CA SER A 91 -13.89 -12.03 -7.86
C SER A 91 -14.17 -10.53 -7.77
N GLN A 92 -14.69 -10.05 -6.64
CA GLN A 92 -14.94 -8.62 -6.38
C GLN A 92 -13.64 -7.81 -6.22
N LEU A 93 -12.59 -8.43 -5.69
CA LEU A 93 -11.25 -7.83 -5.62
C LEU A 93 -10.60 -7.68 -7.01
N HIS A 94 -11.14 -8.35 -8.04
CA HIS A 94 -10.60 -8.38 -9.39
C HIS A 94 -11.69 -8.20 -10.45
N PRO A 95 -12.47 -7.10 -10.42
CA PRO A 95 -13.39 -6.80 -11.51
C PRO A 95 -12.56 -6.49 -12.77
N ASP A 96 -12.79 -7.22 -13.87
CA ASP A 96 -12.19 -7.05 -15.19
C ASP A 96 -10.65 -7.21 -15.31
N ASP A 97 -10.13 -8.42 -15.12
CA ASP A 97 -8.74 -8.74 -15.53
C ASP A 97 -8.52 -8.68 -17.06
N ASN A 98 -9.59 -8.70 -17.87
CA ASN A 98 -9.52 -8.69 -19.34
C ASN A 98 -9.74 -7.31 -19.99
N GLY A 99 -10.10 -6.28 -19.21
CA GLY A 99 -10.35 -4.93 -19.72
C GLY A 99 -9.13 -4.00 -19.61
N GLN A 100 -9.34 -2.72 -19.90
CA GLN A 100 -8.32 -1.68 -19.75
C GLN A 100 -7.82 -1.58 -18.30
N THR A 101 -8.70 -1.78 -17.31
CA THR A 101 -8.35 -1.80 -15.88
C THR A 101 -7.38 -2.94 -15.54
N GLY A 102 -7.60 -4.14 -16.10
CA GLY A 102 -6.69 -5.28 -15.96
C GLY A 102 -5.33 -5.00 -16.58
N ALA A 103 -5.30 -4.38 -17.77
CA ALA A 103 -4.05 -3.98 -18.41
C ALA A 103 -3.25 -2.99 -17.54
N TRP A 104 -3.90 -1.97 -16.99
CA TRP A 104 -3.27 -1.03 -16.07
C TRP A 104 -2.73 -1.73 -14.81
N ARG A 105 -3.51 -2.65 -14.22
CA ARG A 105 -3.07 -3.44 -13.07
C ARG A 105 -1.81 -4.23 -13.38
N ARG A 106 -1.77 -4.92 -14.53
CA ARG A 106 -0.62 -5.70 -14.97
C ARG A 106 0.61 -4.82 -15.18
N LEU A 107 0.46 -3.65 -15.81
CA LEU A 107 1.55 -2.67 -15.95
C LEU A 107 2.14 -2.23 -14.62
N LEU A 108 1.34 -2.15 -13.53
CA LEU A 108 1.83 -1.80 -12.21
C LEU A 108 2.49 -2.98 -11.48
N THR A 109 1.88 -4.17 -11.52
CA THR A 109 2.18 -5.25 -10.57
C THR A 109 3.03 -6.37 -11.14
N GLU A 110 2.99 -6.61 -12.46
CA GLU A 110 3.71 -7.71 -13.10
C GLU A 110 5.10 -7.26 -13.57
N ASP A 111 6.08 -8.18 -13.48
CA ASP A 111 7.39 -7.98 -14.05
C ASP A 111 7.38 -8.46 -15.49
N MET A 112 7.30 -7.52 -16.43
CA MET A 112 7.16 -7.76 -17.85
C MET A 112 8.34 -7.18 -18.62
N SER A 113 8.72 -7.84 -19.72
CA SER A 113 9.64 -7.29 -20.69
C SER A 113 9.06 -6.04 -21.36
N ASP A 114 9.90 -5.22 -21.95
CA ASP A 114 9.45 -4.00 -22.64
C ASP A 114 8.55 -4.32 -23.83
N ASP A 115 8.78 -5.45 -24.53
CA ASP A 115 7.94 -5.90 -25.64
C ASP A 115 6.53 -6.29 -25.14
N GLU A 116 6.41 -6.99 -24.01
CA GLU A 116 5.13 -7.34 -23.41
C GLU A 116 4.36 -6.10 -22.94
N LYS A 117 5.04 -5.11 -22.34
CA LYS A 117 4.41 -3.84 -21.96
C LYS A 117 3.89 -3.08 -23.17
N ASN A 118 4.71 -2.96 -24.23
CA ASN A 118 4.33 -2.29 -25.49
C ASN A 118 3.13 -3.00 -26.15
N MET A 119 3.11 -4.32 -26.17
CA MET A 119 1.99 -5.10 -26.67
C MET A 119 0.72 -4.81 -25.89
N LEU A 120 0.80 -4.83 -24.55
CA LEU A 120 -0.33 -4.56 -23.65
C LEU A 120 -0.88 -3.15 -23.84
N VAL A 121 0.01 -2.15 -23.93
CA VAL A 121 -0.35 -0.74 -24.17
C VAL A 121 -1.08 -0.58 -25.50
N THR A 122 -0.59 -1.26 -26.55
CA THR A 122 -1.18 -1.20 -27.90
C THR A 122 -2.53 -1.91 -27.97
N GLU A 123 -2.63 -3.12 -27.43
CA GLU A 123 -3.84 -3.94 -27.45
C GLU A 123 -5.00 -3.25 -26.71
N HIS A 124 -4.73 -2.66 -25.55
CA HIS A 124 -5.74 -1.98 -24.74
C HIS A 124 -5.87 -0.48 -25.02
N ARG A 125 -5.19 0.02 -26.06
CA ARG A 125 -5.24 1.44 -26.51
C ARG A 125 -4.97 2.43 -25.36
N ILE A 126 -3.99 2.11 -24.52
CA ILE A 126 -3.57 2.97 -23.43
C ILE A 126 -2.88 4.20 -24.00
N GLY A 127 -3.33 5.40 -23.60
CA GLY A 127 -2.75 6.66 -24.06
C GLY A 127 -1.31 6.83 -23.59
N THR A 128 -0.38 7.07 -24.53
CA THR A 128 1.07 7.14 -24.27
C THR A 128 1.63 8.55 -24.16
N GLN A 129 0.82 9.57 -24.46
CA GLN A 129 1.32 10.95 -24.58
C GLN A 129 1.22 11.78 -23.29
N GLN A 130 0.65 11.23 -22.25
CA GLN A 130 0.40 11.94 -21.00
C GLN A 130 1.25 11.37 -19.88
N PRO A 131 2.06 12.22 -19.21
CA PRO A 131 2.82 11.80 -18.03
C PRO A 131 1.88 11.37 -16.90
N ARG A 132 2.28 10.37 -16.14
CA ARG A 132 1.49 9.86 -15.01
C ARG A 132 2.38 9.54 -13.83
N CYS A 133 1.83 9.61 -12.63
CA CYS A 133 2.44 9.04 -11.44
C CYS A 133 1.48 8.08 -10.75
N VAL A 134 1.99 7.26 -9.87
CA VAL A 134 1.18 6.39 -9.02
C VAL A 134 1.08 6.98 -7.63
N ILE A 135 -0.17 7.16 -7.17
CA ILE A 135 -0.50 7.47 -5.79
C ILE A 135 -1.07 6.20 -5.17
N LEU A 136 -0.32 5.58 -4.27
CA LEU A 136 -0.78 4.44 -3.48
C LEU A 136 -1.51 4.96 -2.25
N LEU A 137 -2.78 4.58 -2.10
CA LEU A 137 -3.62 4.96 -0.97
C LEU A 137 -3.88 3.73 -0.10
N ARG A 138 -3.61 3.82 1.20
CA ARG A 138 -3.89 2.76 2.17
C ARG A 138 -4.84 3.25 3.24
N LEU A 139 -6.02 2.64 3.30
CA LEU A 139 -7.05 2.92 4.29
C LEU A 139 -6.73 2.21 5.61
N HIS A 140 -6.74 2.95 6.71
CA HIS A 140 -6.55 2.39 8.04
C HIS A 140 -7.89 1.92 8.63
N SER A 141 -8.45 0.86 8.05
CA SER A 141 -9.67 0.21 8.50
C SER A 141 -9.59 -1.29 8.26
N LEU A 142 -10.11 -2.07 9.23
CA LEU A 142 -10.22 -3.54 9.10
C LEU A 142 -11.62 -3.99 8.63
N ARG A 143 -12.57 -3.06 8.50
CA ARG A 143 -13.99 -3.37 8.27
C ARG A 143 -14.53 -2.89 6.94
N GLN A 144 -13.79 -2.04 6.23
CA GLN A 144 -14.26 -1.42 4.99
C GLN A 144 -13.28 -1.71 3.86
N ASN A 145 -13.83 -1.96 2.68
CA ASN A 145 -13.06 -2.11 1.46
C ASN A 145 -12.58 -0.72 0.99
N ALA A 146 -11.27 -0.59 0.77
CA ALA A 146 -10.66 0.69 0.38
C ALA A 146 -11.19 1.20 -0.96
N TYR A 147 -11.40 0.33 -1.94
CA TYR A 147 -11.92 0.73 -3.25
C TYR A 147 -13.35 1.26 -3.17
N GLU A 148 -14.23 0.55 -2.47
CA GLU A 148 -15.64 0.95 -2.33
C GLU A 148 -15.80 2.27 -1.59
N LEU A 149 -14.97 2.50 -0.56
CA LEU A 149 -14.99 3.74 0.21
C LEU A 149 -14.38 4.90 -0.56
N LEU A 150 -13.21 4.69 -1.17
CA LEU A 150 -12.44 5.78 -1.78
C LEU A 150 -12.98 6.19 -3.15
N PHE A 151 -13.48 5.25 -3.96
CA PHE A 151 -13.94 5.54 -5.31
C PHE A 151 -14.94 6.70 -5.40
N PRO A 152 -16.01 6.77 -4.57
CA PRO A 152 -16.97 7.88 -4.61
C PRO A 152 -16.42 9.20 -4.03
N LEU A 153 -15.35 9.15 -3.23
CA LEU A 153 -14.76 10.32 -2.56
C LEU A 153 -13.61 10.96 -3.37
N LEU A 154 -13.02 10.20 -4.32
CA LEU A 154 -11.90 10.69 -5.11
C LEU A 154 -12.39 11.54 -6.29
N PRO A 155 -11.89 12.79 -6.45
CA PRO A 155 -12.18 13.61 -7.62
C PRO A 155 -11.34 13.13 -8.82
N LEU A 156 -11.80 12.05 -9.47
CA LEU A 156 -11.11 11.43 -10.61
C LEU A 156 -11.35 12.24 -11.89
N GLU A 157 -10.29 12.51 -12.62
CA GLU A 157 -10.34 13.07 -13.97
C GLU A 157 -10.48 11.95 -15.01
N LYS A 158 -10.83 12.32 -16.25
CA LYS A 158 -11.10 11.36 -17.32
C LYS A 158 -9.94 10.39 -17.60
N GLU A 159 -8.71 10.86 -17.46
CA GLU A 159 -7.49 10.09 -17.77
C GLU A 159 -6.91 9.40 -16.52
N ASP A 160 -7.52 9.60 -15.36
CA ASP A 160 -7.14 8.92 -14.13
C ASP A 160 -7.68 7.50 -14.09
N MET A 161 -6.96 6.59 -13.45
CA MET A 161 -7.40 5.21 -13.27
C MET A 161 -7.19 4.77 -11.82
N LEU A 162 -8.27 4.34 -11.18
CA LEU A 162 -8.22 3.77 -9.83
C LEU A 162 -8.25 2.24 -9.91
N ILE A 163 -7.28 1.60 -9.25
CA ILE A 163 -7.09 0.15 -9.26
C ILE A 163 -7.14 -0.37 -7.84
N ALA A 164 -8.03 -1.31 -7.57
CA ALA A 164 -8.04 -2.04 -6.31
C ALA A 164 -6.82 -2.99 -6.26
N LEU A 165 -6.03 -2.93 -5.20
CA LEU A 165 -4.87 -3.82 -5.00
C LEU A 165 -5.22 -4.94 -4.01
N ASP A 166 -5.79 -4.56 -2.88
CA ASP A 166 -6.29 -5.44 -1.82
C ASP A 166 -7.43 -4.75 -1.05
N ALA A 167 -7.95 -5.39 -0.01
CA ALA A 167 -9.06 -4.85 0.79
C ALA A 167 -8.76 -3.49 1.43
N SER A 168 -7.49 -3.18 1.70
CA SER A 168 -7.05 -1.97 2.40
C SER A 168 -6.37 -0.93 1.51
N SER A 169 -6.02 -1.29 0.27
CA SER A 169 -5.14 -0.49 -0.58
C SER A 169 -5.66 -0.36 -2.00
N VAL A 170 -5.55 0.85 -2.55
CA VAL A 170 -5.81 1.14 -3.95
C VAL A 170 -4.65 1.90 -4.57
N ALA A 171 -4.41 1.73 -5.86
CA ALA A 171 -3.48 2.53 -6.64
C ALA A 171 -4.26 3.47 -7.56
N LEU A 172 -4.02 4.76 -7.43
CA LEU A 172 -4.47 5.76 -8.37
C LEU A 172 -3.34 6.08 -9.35
N ILE A 173 -3.57 5.81 -10.62
CA ILE A 173 -2.72 6.31 -11.70
C ILE A 173 -3.24 7.70 -12.03
N LYS A 174 -2.53 8.72 -11.56
CA LYS A 174 -2.89 10.12 -11.76
C LYS A 174 -2.22 10.63 -13.02
N ALA A 175 -3.02 11.14 -13.94
CA ALA A 175 -2.55 11.85 -15.12
C ALA A 175 -2.11 13.27 -14.76
N LEU A 176 -1.00 13.74 -15.35
CA LEU A 176 -0.43 15.06 -15.13
C LEU A 176 -0.24 15.77 -16.46
N GLU A 177 -0.27 17.09 -16.44
CA GLU A 177 -0.03 17.89 -17.67
C GLU A 177 1.44 17.88 -18.08
N ASP A 178 2.36 17.80 -17.11
CA ASP A 178 3.82 17.83 -17.33
C ASP A 178 4.53 16.96 -16.28
N VAL A 179 5.69 16.41 -16.66
CA VAL A 179 6.55 15.62 -15.75
C VAL A 179 7.05 16.41 -14.52
N LYS A 180 7.06 17.73 -14.59
CA LYS A 180 7.50 18.61 -13.49
C LYS A 180 6.42 18.91 -12.47
N LYS A 181 5.19 18.45 -12.69
CA LYS A 181 4.03 18.76 -11.85
C LYS A 181 3.75 17.71 -10.77
N LEU A 182 4.80 17.11 -10.20
CA LEU A 182 4.66 16.16 -9.10
C LEU A 182 4.01 16.79 -7.85
N ASP A 183 4.21 18.09 -7.63
CA ASP A 183 3.59 18.82 -6.52
C ASP A 183 2.05 18.81 -6.60
N GLU A 184 1.47 18.80 -7.80
CA GLU A 184 0.01 18.68 -7.97
C GLU A 184 -0.50 17.33 -7.44
N ALA A 185 0.26 16.25 -7.62
CA ALA A 185 -0.08 14.93 -7.06
C ALA A 185 -0.01 14.92 -5.52
N LYS A 186 0.93 15.67 -4.94
CA LYS A 186 1.05 15.84 -3.48
C LYS A 186 -0.14 16.63 -2.93
N GLU A 187 -0.49 17.74 -3.55
CA GLU A 187 -1.65 18.55 -3.17
C GLU A 187 -2.95 17.73 -3.28
N TYR A 188 -3.11 16.98 -4.36
CA TYR A 188 -4.22 16.06 -4.54
C TYR A 188 -4.32 15.03 -3.41
N ALA A 189 -3.21 14.38 -3.05
CA ALA A 189 -3.18 13.38 -1.98
C ALA A 189 -3.53 13.98 -0.61
N LEU A 190 -3.07 15.20 -0.32
CA LEU A 190 -3.44 15.92 0.90
C LEU A 190 -4.94 16.26 0.94
N ALA A 191 -5.51 16.73 -0.18
CA ALA A 191 -6.95 16.99 -0.28
C ALA A 191 -7.78 15.72 -0.10
N VAL A 192 -7.34 14.60 -0.68
CA VAL A 192 -7.99 13.29 -0.51
C VAL A 192 -8.00 12.87 0.97
N GLN A 193 -6.88 13.03 1.68
CA GLN A 193 -6.83 12.71 3.11
C GLN A 193 -7.83 13.52 3.94
N GLU A 194 -7.92 14.82 3.67
CA GLU A 194 -8.88 15.69 4.34
C GLU A 194 -10.32 15.23 4.07
N THR A 195 -10.68 15.01 2.80
CA THR A 195 -12.01 14.53 2.40
C THR A 195 -12.36 13.19 3.06
N VAL A 196 -11.44 12.22 3.06
CA VAL A 196 -11.68 10.91 3.69
C VAL A 196 -11.89 11.07 5.20
N ARG A 197 -11.10 11.92 5.86
CA ARG A 197 -11.24 12.19 7.29
C ARG A 197 -12.58 12.83 7.63
N GLU A 198 -13.03 13.79 6.85
CA GLU A 198 -14.29 14.49 7.06
C GLU A 198 -15.52 13.61 6.81
N GLU A 199 -15.52 12.88 5.69
CA GLU A 199 -16.69 12.11 5.25
C GLU A 199 -16.82 10.74 5.94
N SER A 200 -15.70 10.11 6.35
CA SER A 200 -15.72 8.75 6.90
C SER A 200 -15.19 8.62 8.33
N SER A 201 -14.58 9.67 8.87
CA SER A 201 -13.83 9.64 10.13
C SER A 201 -12.68 8.61 10.15
N LEU A 202 -12.22 8.18 8.98
CA LEU A 202 -11.09 7.26 8.80
C LEU A 202 -9.84 8.02 8.38
N SER A 203 -8.69 7.38 8.51
CA SER A 203 -7.43 7.91 8.02
C SER A 203 -6.93 7.09 6.84
N VAL A 204 -6.27 7.78 5.90
CA VAL A 204 -5.60 7.17 4.76
C VAL A 204 -4.15 7.65 4.72
N SER A 205 -3.21 6.74 4.46
CA SER A 205 -1.82 7.10 4.15
C SER A 205 -1.59 7.02 2.65
N CYS A 206 -0.76 7.93 2.13
CA CYS A 206 -0.48 8.03 0.71
C CYS A 206 1.04 7.91 0.44
N GLY A 207 1.41 7.08 -0.54
CA GLY A 207 2.74 7.04 -1.12
C GLY A 207 2.68 7.49 -2.57
N ILE A 208 3.59 8.38 -2.99
CA ILE A 208 3.62 8.93 -4.35
C ILE A 208 4.96 8.60 -4.99
N GLY A 209 4.90 7.90 -6.13
CA GLY A 209 6.07 7.61 -6.95
C GLY A 209 6.42 8.76 -7.89
N ASP A 210 7.62 8.70 -8.46
CA ASP A 210 8.06 9.67 -9.46
C ASP A 210 7.19 9.61 -10.73
N VAL A 211 7.13 10.71 -11.45
CA VAL A 211 6.37 10.81 -12.69
C VAL A 211 7.02 9.95 -13.78
N SER A 212 6.24 9.11 -14.43
CA SER A 212 6.62 8.41 -15.63
C SER A 212 6.08 9.14 -16.86
N PRO A 213 6.92 9.42 -17.86
CA PRO A 213 6.46 10.03 -19.12
C PRO A 213 5.62 9.07 -19.96
N THR A 214 5.73 7.76 -19.74
CA THR A 214 5.04 6.73 -20.51
C THR A 214 4.44 5.64 -19.60
N PRO A 215 3.41 4.91 -20.07
CA PRO A 215 2.77 3.85 -19.27
C PRO A 215 3.72 2.71 -18.87
N GLU A 216 4.73 2.40 -19.69
CA GLU A 216 5.68 1.31 -19.46
C GLU A 216 6.54 1.53 -18.20
N GLY A 217 6.76 2.80 -17.83
CA GLY A 217 7.53 3.18 -16.64
C GLY A 217 6.71 3.21 -15.35
N LEU A 218 5.39 3.01 -15.40
CA LEU A 218 4.52 3.14 -14.22
C LEU A 218 4.77 2.10 -13.14
N ARG A 219 5.28 0.92 -13.50
CA ARG A 219 5.72 -0.07 -12.51
C ARG A 219 6.77 0.52 -11.56
N GLN A 220 7.72 1.28 -12.08
CA GLN A 220 8.73 1.93 -11.24
C GLN A 220 8.09 2.96 -10.31
N SER A 221 7.18 3.80 -10.81
CA SER A 221 6.43 4.75 -9.99
C SER A 221 5.64 4.04 -8.88
N PHE A 222 4.99 2.91 -9.19
CA PHE A 222 4.28 2.09 -8.22
C PHE A 222 5.19 1.52 -7.13
N MET A 223 6.33 0.92 -7.51
CA MET A 223 7.30 0.40 -6.56
C MET A 223 7.88 1.50 -5.65
N GLN A 224 8.11 2.69 -6.20
CA GLN A 224 8.55 3.86 -5.45
C GLN A 224 7.48 4.31 -4.44
N ALA A 225 6.20 4.37 -4.85
CA ALA A 225 5.09 4.69 -3.97
C ALA A 225 4.95 3.67 -2.82
N GLN A 226 5.09 2.37 -3.12
CA GLN A 226 5.10 1.33 -2.10
C GLN A 226 6.27 1.51 -1.12
N ARG A 227 7.47 1.74 -1.64
CA ARG A 227 8.66 1.94 -0.81
C ARG A 227 8.57 3.19 0.04
N ALA A 228 8.00 4.28 -0.49
CA ALA A 228 7.72 5.49 0.28
C ALA A 228 6.79 5.21 1.47
N MET A 229 5.74 4.41 1.26
CA MET A 229 4.81 3.96 2.31
C MET A 229 5.45 3.04 3.36
N GLU A 230 6.48 2.29 2.99
CA GLU A 230 7.20 1.41 3.93
C GLU A 230 8.13 2.18 4.85
N ILE A 231 8.92 3.12 4.29
CA ILE A 231 9.96 3.83 5.03
C ILE A 231 9.45 5.15 5.64
N GLY A 232 8.46 5.80 5.01
CA GLY A 232 7.92 7.08 5.43
C GLY A 232 7.53 7.14 6.90
N PRO A 233 6.68 6.23 7.43
CA PRO A 233 6.25 6.25 8.82
C PRO A 233 7.39 6.15 9.84
N GLN A 234 8.55 5.65 9.44
CA GLN A 234 9.71 5.49 10.32
C GLN A 234 10.52 6.78 10.46
N TYR A 235 10.70 7.51 9.35
CA TYR A 235 11.55 8.69 9.30
C TYR A 235 10.78 10.01 9.37
N LEU A 236 9.50 9.99 8.98
CA LEU A 236 8.58 11.12 8.92
C LEU A 236 7.27 10.76 9.64
N PRO A 237 7.30 10.49 10.95
CA PRO A 237 6.13 9.95 11.69
C PRO A 237 4.95 10.92 11.79
N GLU A 238 5.19 12.22 11.62
CA GLU A 238 4.14 13.26 11.64
C GLU A 238 3.44 13.41 10.30
N GLU A 239 3.98 12.79 9.24
CA GLU A 239 3.41 12.84 7.90
C GLU A 239 2.57 11.60 7.62
N SER A 240 1.67 11.73 6.66
CA SER A 240 0.85 10.64 6.13
C SER A 240 0.79 10.63 4.60
N VAL A 241 1.45 11.62 3.95
CA VAL A 241 1.72 11.66 2.51
C VAL A 241 3.22 11.62 2.29
N TYR A 242 3.70 10.57 1.65
CA TYR A 242 5.12 10.30 1.43
C TYR A 242 5.44 10.38 -0.05
N VAL A 243 6.11 11.45 -0.47
CA VAL A 243 6.56 11.64 -1.86
C VAL A 243 7.96 11.05 -2.02
N TRP A 244 8.11 10.04 -2.87
CA TRP A 244 9.38 9.35 -3.08
C TRP A 244 10.53 10.30 -3.43
N HIS A 245 10.25 11.30 -4.27
CA HIS A 245 11.23 12.30 -4.68
C HIS A 245 11.81 13.10 -3.50
N ASP A 246 10.97 13.45 -2.53
CA ASP A 246 11.34 14.26 -1.37
C ASP A 246 12.09 13.44 -0.30
N MET A 247 12.11 12.12 -0.41
CA MET A 247 12.62 11.22 0.61
C MET A 247 14.07 10.78 0.41
N LEU A 248 14.95 11.63 -0.15
CA LEU A 248 16.33 11.26 -0.46
C LEU A 248 17.10 10.75 0.78
N LEU A 249 17.04 11.49 1.88
CA LEU A 249 17.74 11.10 3.12
C LEU A 249 17.13 9.84 3.77
N PRO A 250 15.81 9.72 3.97
CA PRO A 250 15.18 8.48 4.42
C PRO A 250 15.55 7.25 3.57
N ARG A 251 15.56 7.40 2.25
CA ARG A 251 15.94 6.34 1.30
C ARG A 251 17.37 5.89 1.52
N PHE A 252 18.29 6.84 1.49
CA PHE A 252 19.72 6.57 1.73
C PHE A 252 19.93 5.86 3.06
N LEU A 253 19.32 6.37 4.13
CA LEU A 253 19.44 5.75 5.46
C LEU A 253 18.85 4.34 5.49
N SER A 254 17.72 4.11 4.87
CA SER A 254 17.05 2.80 4.86
C SER A 254 17.85 1.68 4.20
N GLU A 255 18.83 2.03 3.35
CA GLU A 255 19.74 1.09 2.69
C GLU A 255 20.95 0.70 3.56
N ILE A 256 21.19 1.43 4.66
CA ILE A 256 22.31 1.13 5.56
C ILE A 256 21.99 -0.15 6.34
N PRO A 257 22.84 -1.20 6.25
CA PRO A 257 22.63 -2.43 7.01
C PRO A 257 22.59 -2.18 8.51
N GLU A 258 21.72 -2.91 9.22
CA GLU A 258 21.49 -2.74 10.67
C GLU A 258 22.77 -2.74 11.50
N GLU A 259 23.71 -3.64 11.21
CA GLU A 259 24.98 -3.74 11.92
C GLU A 259 25.82 -2.46 11.80
N LYS A 260 25.87 -1.87 10.59
CA LYS A 260 26.54 -0.59 10.35
C LYS A 260 25.78 0.57 11.00
N ALA A 261 24.46 0.59 10.87
CA ALA A 261 23.62 1.59 11.51
C ALA A 261 23.83 1.60 13.04
N GLN A 262 23.84 0.42 13.67
CA GLN A 262 24.10 0.26 15.09
C GLN A 262 25.50 0.76 15.47
N TYR A 263 26.52 0.42 14.68
CA TYR A 263 27.88 0.86 14.93
C TYR A 263 27.99 2.39 14.94
N TYR A 264 27.55 3.06 13.87
CA TYR A 264 27.62 4.51 13.75
C TYR A 264 26.73 5.23 14.75
N HIS A 265 25.50 4.76 14.96
CA HIS A 265 24.61 5.31 15.98
C HIS A 265 25.27 5.31 17.36
N ASN A 266 25.91 4.21 17.75
CA ASN A 266 26.54 4.06 19.06
C ASN A 266 27.78 4.95 19.26
N LEU A 267 28.43 5.46 18.20
CA LEU A 267 29.52 6.41 18.33
C LEU A 267 29.08 7.72 19.00
N VAL A 268 27.84 8.14 18.77
CA VAL A 268 27.24 9.35 19.34
C VAL A 268 26.25 8.99 20.48
N PHE A 269 25.38 8.02 20.24
CA PHE A 269 24.32 7.59 21.16
C PHE A 269 24.67 6.28 21.87
N ASN A 270 25.81 6.28 22.59
CA ASN A 270 26.17 5.15 23.45
C ASN A 270 25.21 5.05 24.66
N LYS A 271 25.27 3.95 25.42
CA LYS A 271 24.39 3.68 26.57
C LYS A 271 24.32 4.84 27.58
N LYS A 272 25.41 5.58 27.79
CA LYS A 272 25.45 6.72 28.70
C LYS A 272 24.72 7.92 28.10
N THR A 273 25.02 8.27 26.86
CA THR A 273 24.44 9.41 26.14
C THR A 273 22.92 9.19 25.96
N SER A 274 22.50 8.03 25.47
CA SER A 274 21.08 7.69 25.27
C SER A 274 20.24 7.72 26.55
N ARG A 275 20.84 7.43 27.70
CA ARG A 275 20.15 7.50 29.00
C ARG A 275 19.99 8.92 29.52
N LEU A 276 20.87 9.84 29.14
CA LEU A 276 20.92 11.20 29.66
C LEU A 276 20.27 12.24 28.70
N LEU A 277 20.13 11.89 27.44
CA LEU A 277 19.33 12.66 26.47
C LEU A 277 17.86 12.31 26.67
N THR A 278 17.10 13.24 27.23
CA THR A 278 15.64 13.09 27.42
C THR A 278 14.90 13.36 26.13
N ASP A 279 13.66 12.85 25.99
CA ASP A 279 12.81 13.12 24.82
C ASP A 279 12.63 14.64 24.63
N GLU A 280 12.44 15.40 25.71
CA GLU A 280 12.34 16.87 25.65
C GLU A 280 13.60 17.55 25.04
N MET A 281 14.78 16.97 25.23
CA MET A 281 16.01 17.47 24.61
C MET A 281 16.07 17.11 23.13
N LEU A 282 15.62 15.92 22.78
CA LEU A 282 15.56 15.47 21.39
C LEU A 282 14.54 16.30 20.60
N ASP A 283 13.36 16.55 21.16
CA ASP A 283 12.34 17.44 20.58
C ASP A 283 12.88 18.87 20.42
N THR A 284 13.66 19.35 21.40
CA THR A 284 14.31 20.66 21.31
C THR A 284 15.29 20.73 20.15
N ILE A 285 16.08 19.67 19.91
CA ILE A 285 17.02 19.64 18.80
C ILE A 285 16.27 19.53 17.47
N ASP A 286 15.27 18.66 17.39
CA ASP A 286 14.49 18.49 16.17
C ASP A 286 13.83 19.82 15.76
N MET A 287 13.18 20.51 16.70
CA MET A 287 12.65 21.85 16.46
C MET A 287 13.72 22.87 16.06
N PHE A 288 14.91 22.80 16.66
CA PHE A 288 16.02 23.69 16.34
C PHE A 288 16.53 23.49 14.92
N LEU A 289 16.58 22.22 14.46
CA LEU A 289 16.91 21.87 13.09
C LEU A 289 15.83 22.33 12.11
N GLN A 290 14.55 22.12 12.43
CA GLN A 290 13.40 22.59 11.62
C GLN A 290 13.33 24.10 11.46
N LYS A 291 13.90 24.85 12.41
CA LYS A 291 13.99 26.34 12.37
C LYS A 291 15.35 26.84 11.87
N ASP A 292 16.03 26.06 11.05
CA ASP A 292 17.30 26.42 10.40
C ASP A 292 18.36 26.94 11.40
N LEU A 293 18.45 26.27 12.55
CA LEU A 293 19.36 26.62 13.64
C LEU A 293 19.12 28.03 14.23
N ASN A 294 17.91 28.56 14.09
CA ASN A 294 17.54 29.89 14.60
C ASN A 294 17.10 29.81 16.07
N LEU A 295 17.94 30.27 16.99
CA LEU A 295 17.67 30.25 18.42
C LEU A 295 16.38 31.01 18.83
N SER A 296 16.12 32.16 18.19
CA SER A 296 14.99 33.00 18.56
C SER A 296 13.65 32.39 18.13
N ASP A 297 13.60 31.87 16.91
CA ASP A 297 12.41 31.24 16.36
C ASP A 297 12.11 29.91 17.05
N THR A 298 13.15 29.11 17.35
CA THR A 298 13.02 27.87 18.10
C THR A 298 12.49 28.12 19.51
N ALA A 299 13.05 29.09 20.25
CA ALA A 299 12.62 29.43 21.61
C ALA A 299 11.16 29.89 21.63
N ARG A 300 10.76 30.71 20.64
CA ARG A 300 9.37 31.15 20.47
C ARG A 300 8.42 30.00 20.21
N HIS A 301 8.80 29.09 19.31
CA HIS A 301 7.99 27.95 18.94
C HIS A 301 7.81 26.94 20.07
N LEU A 302 8.87 26.73 20.88
CA LEU A 302 8.83 25.87 22.05
C LEU A 302 8.23 26.53 23.30
N TYR A 303 7.84 27.81 23.21
CA TYR A 303 7.32 28.59 24.33
C TYR A 303 8.28 28.63 25.53
N ILE A 304 9.61 28.70 25.29
CA ILE A 304 10.65 28.76 26.34
C ILE A 304 11.48 30.01 26.20
N HIS A 305 12.16 30.40 27.31
CA HIS A 305 13.13 31.49 27.25
C HIS A 305 14.37 31.05 26.45
N ARG A 306 14.95 31.99 25.67
CA ARG A 306 16.17 31.74 24.88
C ARG A 306 17.31 31.14 25.70
N ASN A 307 17.49 31.58 26.93
CA ASN A 307 18.55 31.05 27.81
C ASN A 307 18.29 29.57 28.18
N THR A 308 17.04 29.17 28.31
CA THR A 308 16.66 27.76 28.54
C THR A 308 17.01 26.92 27.33
N LEU A 309 16.76 27.41 26.13
CA LEU A 309 17.16 26.75 24.88
C LEU A 309 18.69 26.58 24.83
N VAL A 310 19.45 27.65 25.05
CA VAL A 310 20.93 27.62 25.06
C VAL A 310 21.44 26.58 26.09
N TYR A 311 20.86 26.60 27.29
CA TYR A 311 21.25 25.61 28.33
C TYR A 311 21.00 24.17 27.87
N ARG A 312 19.86 23.88 27.20
CA ARG A 312 19.56 22.55 26.64
C ARG A 312 20.57 22.16 25.57
N LEU A 313 20.89 23.05 24.62
CA LEU A 313 21.88 22.78 23.56
C LEU A 313 23.30 22.58 24.14
N ASP A 314 23.70 23.35 25.15
CA ASP A 314 24.98 23.16 25.85
C ASP A 314 25.03 21.80 26.57
N LYS A 315 23.91 21.33 27.11
CA LYS A 315 23.82 20.01 27.72
C LYS A 315 23.96 18.90 26.67
N VAL A 316 23.30 19.04 25.51
CA VAL A 316 23.47 18.12 24.39
C VAL A 316 24.93 18.06 23.93
N GLN A 317 25.57 19.22 23.75
CA GLN A 317 26.99 19.27 23.37
C GLN A 317 27.89 18.51 24.35
N ARG A 318 27.66 18.67 25.65
CA ARG A 318 28.44 17.97 26.70
C ARG A 318 28.19 16.45 26.67
N LEU A 319 27.01 16.00 26.30
CA LEU A 319 26.65 14.58 26.29
C LEU A 319 27.04 13.87 25.00
N ALA A 320 26.78 14.49 23.85
CA ALA A 320 27.01 13.91 22.53
C ALA A 320 28.36 14.27 21.92
N GLY A 321 29.03 15.29 22.47
CA GLY A 321 30.31 15.80 21.92
C GLY A 321 30.16 16.65 20.66
N LEU A 322 28.89 16.95 20.25
CA LEU A 322 28.56 17.68 19.03
C LEU A 322 27.87 19.01 19.38
N ASP A 323 28.36 20.12 18.87
CA ASP A 323 27.72 21.43 19.03
C ASP A 323 26.70 21.65 17.93
N VAL A 324 25.45 21.29 18.20
CA VAL A 324 24.33 21.34 17.22
C VAL A 324 24.00 22.77 16.74
N ARG A 325 24.68 23.82 17.23
CA ARG A 325 24.60 25.17 16.69
C ARG A 325 25.47 25.34 15.43
N LYS A 326 26.41 24.40 15.20
CA LYS A 326 27.22 24.34 13.99
C LYS A 326 26.56 23.38 13.00
N PHE A 327 26.38 23.80 11.78
CA PHE A 327 25.72 23.00 10.75
C PHE A 327 26.31 21.59 10.61
N SER A 328 27.65 21.46 10.56
CA SER A 328 28.33 20.16 10.44
C SER A 328 27.98 19.19 11.57
N ASP A 329 27.96 19.69 12.81
CA ASP A 329 27.67 18.89 13.99
C ASP A 329 26.17 18.59 14.12
N ALA A 330 25.32 19.54 13.76
CA ALA A 330 23.88 19.40 13.70
C ALA A 330 23.47 18.32 12.68
N PHE A 331 24.02 18.39 11.47
CA PHE A 331 23.81 17.39 10.43
C PHE A 331 24.28 16.00 10.86
N LEU A 332 25.49 15.91 11.43
CA LEU A 332 26.04 14.65 11.94
C LEU A 332 25.17 14.09 13.07
N PHE A 333 24.70 14.94 13.99
CA PHE A 333 23.82 14.53 15.07
C PHE A 333 22.53 13.92 14.52
N LYS A 334 21.85 14.62 13.59
CA LYS A 334 20.60 14.16 12.96
C LYS A 334 20.82 12.85 12.22
N LEU A 335 21.85 12.77 11.40
CA LEU A 335 22.19 11.56 10.65
C LEU A 335 22.38 10.34 11.58
N MET A 336 23.20 10.48 12.61
CA MET A 336 23.46 9.40 13.57
C MET A 336 22.23 9.04 14.40
N TYR A 337 21.38 10.02 14.70
CA TYR A 337 20.14 9.80 15.42
C TYR A 337 19.12 9.01 14.59
N ASP A 338 18.95 9.36 13.32
CA ASP A 338 17.98 8.71 12.44
C ASP A 338 18.35 7.24 12.11
N LEU A 339 19.63 6.86 12.23
CA LEU A 339 20.06 5.47 12.11
C LEU A 339 19.35 4.53 13.11
N LYS A 340 18.79 5.06 14.21
CA LYS A 340 17.99 4.28 15.17
C LYS A 340 16.82 3.54 14.51
N TYR A 341 16.26 4.08 13.43
CA TYR A 341 15.11 3.48 12.73
C TYR A 341 15.50 2.16 12.03
N ASN A 342 16.75 2.02 11.59
CA ASN A 342 17.24 0.78 11.01
C ASN A 342 17.49 -0.31 12.08
N ILE A 343 17.76 0.10 13.33
CA ILE A 343 18.10 -0.81 14.44
C ILE A 343 16.85 -1.47 15.02
N LYS A 344 15.71 -0.75 15.05
CA LYS A 344 14.47 -1.19 15.70
C LYS A 344 13.61 -2.15 14.85
N ASN A 345 13.96 -2.40 13.60
CA ASN A 345 13.11 -3.14 12.66
C ASN A 345 13.09 -4.67 12.82
N LYS A 346 13.95 -5.26 13.65
CA LYS A 346 13.91 -6.74 13.86
C LYS A 346 12.76 -7.27 14.69
N GLY A 347 12.06 -6.42 15.45
CA GLY A 347 10.96 -6.84 16.33
C GLY A 347 9.57 -6.90 15.67
N LYS A 348 9.42 -6.48 14.39
CA LYS A 348 8.12 -6.40 13.70
C LYS A 348 8.00 -7.27 12.43
N ARG A 349 9.02 -8.09 12.15
CA ARG A 349 9.00 -9.05 11.02
C ARG A 349 8.89 -10.50 11.52
N SER A 350 7.89 -10.79 12.33
CA SER A 350 7.48 -12.16 12.63
C SER A 350 5.98 -12.25 12.70
#